data_6fac1e6a7737dfef4e8b380bf5798c2f
#
_entry.id   6fac1e6a7737dfef4e8b380bf5798c2f
#
_cell.length_a   1.000
_cell.length_b   1.000
_cell.length_c   1.000
_cell.angle_alpha   90.00
_cell.angle_beta   90.00
_cell.angle_gamma   90.00
#
_symmetry.space_group_name_H-M   'P 1'
#
loop_
_entity.id
_entity.type
_entity.pdbx_description
1 polymer ?
#
loop_
_entity_poly.entity_id
_entity_poly.type
_entity_poly.pdbx_seq_one_letter_code
_entity_poly.pdbx_strand_id
1 'polypeptide(L)'
;LENVKNDWQCFHSYDAEDCRYCVHAWRGSKDNVDCDTVGRGAEMNYNSINCGLETAHHICTSASWGATFTEYSMYSPQSSHCFGCAGLKKGKYCILNKQYSPEEYEKLKRLVILRMKDNGTYGEFFPASISPYGYNESTAQEQFPLERDKALAVDFKWEDTERGTYGKENGKDIFACERKSPSGILGTPCGRNYRIIPREFDFYQRLSIPLPKLCPDCRHARRFTARGPNKLWKRNCANCNKEIETNYSPDRPEILYCEEDYNNLVA
;
A
#
# COMPACT_ATOMS: atom_id res chain seq x y z
N LEU A 1 9.88 10.01 11.41
CA LEU A 1 11.03 9.14 11.73
C LEU A 1 11.30 9.23 13.22
N GLU A 2 11.32 8.13 13.95
CA GLU A 2 11.79 8.03 15.33
C GLU A 2 12.91 6.97 15.37
N ASN A 3 13.89 7.07 16.25
CA ASN A 3 14.99 6.13 16.56
C ASN A 3 15.52 5.23 15.44
N VAL A 4 15.57 5.74 14.23
CA VAL A 4 15.95 4.98 13.04
C VAL A 4 17.46 4.81 12.96
N LYS A 5 17.95 3.58 12.80
CA LYS A 5 19.35 3.24 12.52
C LYS A 5 19.48 2.88 11.05
N ASN A 6 20.57 3.14 10.40
CA ASN A 6 21.00 2.69 9.07
C ASN A 6 19.90 2.64 7.98
N ASP A 7 18.83 3.42 8.11
CA ASP A 7 17.74 3.39 7.17
C ASP A 7 18.15 4.07 5.86
N TRP A 8 17.66 3.50 4.79
CA TRP A 8 17.88 4.01 3.46
C TRP A 8 16.53 4.11 2.74
N GLN A 9 15.97 5.31 2.64
CA GLN A 9 14.70 5.64 1.98
C GLN A 9 13.41 5.11 2.67
N CYS A 10 13.42 4.82 3.95
CA CYS A 10 12.22 4.47 4.70
C CYS A 10 11.31 5.69 4.91
N PHE A 11 10.00 5.59 4.60
CA PHE A 11 9.10 6.73 4.67
C PHE A 11 8.34 6.79 5.97
N HIS A 12 7.85 6.06 6.73
CA HIS A 12 7.09 6.24 7.97
C HIS A 12 7.65 5.42 9.14
N SER A 13 8.96 5.41 9.30
CA SER A 13 9.64 4.58 10.29
C SER A 13 9.33 5.01 11.72
N TYR A 14 9.21 4.06 12.63
CA TYR A 14 9.29 4.25 14.08
C TYR A 14 10.62 3.68 14.60
N ASP A 15 10.66 2.83 15.59
CA ASP A 15 11.89 2.23 16.15
C ASP A 15 12.55 1.23 15.17
N ALA A 16 12.67 1.58 13.90
CA ALA A 16 13.17 0.68 12.87
C ALA A 16 14.70 0.52 12.94
N GLU A 17 15.23 -0.69 12.81
CA GLU A 17 16.65 -1.01 12.67
C GLU A 17 16.93 -1.62 11.29
N ASP A 18 17.99 -1.20 10.63
CA ASP A 18 18.55 -1.73 9.36
C ASP A 18 17.55 -1.93 8.20
N CYS A 19 16.43 -1.22 8.19
CA CYS A 19 15.43 -1.29 7.13
C CYS A 19 15.91 -0.57 5.86
N ARG A 20 15.79 -1.21 4.70
CA ARG A 20 16.17 -0.66 3.40
C ARG A 20 14.96 -0.60 2.48
N TYR A 21 14.73 0.55 1.83
CA TYR A 21 13.67 0.79 0.84
C TYR A 21 12.23 0.53 1.33
N CYS A 22 11.99 0.54 2.64
CA CYS A 22 10.67 0.26 3.23
C CYS A 22 9.78 1.50 3.24
N VAL A 23 8.50 1.38 2.91
CA VAL A 23 7.53 2.50 2.93
C VAL A 23 6.99 2.74 4.34
N HIS A 24 6.67 1.69 5.08
CA HIS A 24 6.23 1.74 6.47
C HIS A 24 7.02 0.71 7.29
N ALA A 25 7.96 1.15 8.09
CA ALA A 25 8.63 0.30 9.05
C ALA A 25 8.11 0.61 10.46
N TRP A 26 7.76 -0.40 11.23
CA TRP A 26 7.24 -0.27 12.58
C TRP A 26 8.26 -0.77 13.61
N ARG A 27 7.84 -0.89 14.87
CA ARG A 27 8.71 -1.19 16.00
C ARG A 27 9.46 -2.52 15.89
N GLY A 28 10.78 -2.48 16.09
CA GLY A 28 11.61 -3.68 16.21
C GLY A 28 11.74 -4.50 14.92
N SER A 29 11.67 -3.84 13.78
CA SER A 29 11.90 -4.48 12.47
C SER A 29 13.39 -4.57 12.18
N LYS A 30 13.91 -5.74 11.74
CA LYS A 30 15.33 -5.96 11.43
C LYS A 30 15.50 -6.62 10.07
N ASP A 31 16.57 -6.23 9.36
CA ASP A 31 17.01 -6.90 8.13
C ASP A 31 15.94 -7.11 7.07
N ASN A 32 15.06 -6.11 6.88
CA ASN A 32 14.02 -6.17 5.85
C ASN A 32 14.46 -5.36 4.63
N VAL A 33 14.41 -5.95 3.44
CA VAL A 33 14.83 -5.34 2.18
C VAL A 33 13.67 -5.37 1.18
N ASP A 34 13.44 -4.25 0.48
CA ASP A 34 12.38 -4.10 -0.55
C ASP A 34 10.99 -4.50 -0.04
N CYS A 35 10.67 -4.13 1.20
CA CYS A 35 9.39 -4.48 1.82
C CYS A 35 8.48 -3.27 1.98
N ASP A 36 7.18 -3.46 1.75
CA ASP A 36 6.16 -2.46 2.07
C ASP A 36 5.35 -2.89 3.31
N THR A 37 5.04 -1.93 4.17
CA THR A 37 4.24 -2.13 5.37
C THR A 37 4.78 -3.24 6.27
N VAL A 38 6.01 -3.03 6.76
CA VAL A 38 6.65 -3.95 7.70
C VAL A 38 6.05 -3.76 9.09
N GLY A 39 5.64 -4.84 9.73
CA GLY A 39 4.99 -4.83 11.03
C GLY A 39 5.95 -4.95 12.22
N ARG A 40 5.39 -5.00 13.43
CA ARG A 40 6.15 -5.16 14.66
C ARG A 40 6.86 -6.52 14.69
N GLY A 41 8.18 -6.49 14.97
CA GLY A 41 8.98 -7.71 15.12
C GLY A 41 9.19 -8.47 13.81
N ALA A 42 9.11 -7.80 12.67
CA ALA A 42 9.39 -8.42 11.37
C ALA A 42 10.90 -8.50 11.12
N GLU A 43 11.41 -9.67 10.75
CA GLU A 43 12.84 -9.91 10.62
C GLU A 43 13.17 -10.71 9.35
N MET A 44 14.26 -10.32 8.66
CA MET A 44 14.78 -11.03 7.48
C MET A 44 13.76 -11.27 6.37
N ASN A 45 13.00 -10.25 5.99
CA ASN A 45 12.05 -10.33 4.90
C ASN A 45 12.60 -9.63 3.65
N TYR A 46 12.37 -10.23 2.50
CA TYR A 46 12.78 -9.72 1.21
C TYR A 46 11.59 -9.63 0.26
N ASN A 47 11.47 -8.50 -0.44
CA ASN A 47 10.47 -8.23 -1.47
C ASN A 47 9.05 -8.67 -1.05
N SER A 48 8.63 -8.21 0.14
CA SER A 48 7.39 -8.67 0.76
C SER A 48 6.48 -7.50 1.15
N ILE A 49 5.17 -7.72 1.06
CA ILE A 49 4.16 -6.70 1.30
C ILE A 49 3.31 -7.06 2.52
N ASN A 50 3.07 -6.06 3.38
CA ASN A 50 2.25 -6.22 4.58
C ASN A 50 2.75 -7.38 5.47
N CYS A 51 4.06 -7.37 5.75
CA CYS A 51 4.71 -8.25 6.69
C CYS A 51 4.29 -7.85 8.10
N GLY A 52 3.26 -8.50 8.62
CA GLY A 52 2.64 -8.16 9.88
C GLY A 52 3.44 -8.58 11.12
N LEU A 53 2.74 -8.77 12.22
CA LEU A 53 3.31 -9.05 13.54
C LEU A 53 4.14 -10.34 13.54
N GLU A 54 5.38 -10.25 14.06
CA GLU A 54 6.25 -11.41 14.34
C GLU A 54 6.49 -12.33 13.13
N THR A 55 6.73 -11.73 11.97
CA THR A 55 7.07 -12.48 10.75
C THR A 55 8.58 -12.60 10.59
N ALA A 56 9.05 -13.75 10.08
CA ALA A 56 10.46 -13.92 9.83
C ALA A 56 10.73 -14.78 8.58
N HIS A 57 11.82 -14.45 7.87
CA HIS A 57 12.28 -15.18 6.70
C HIS A 57 11.23 -15.30 5.58
N HIS A 58 10.65 -14.18 5.19
CA HIS A 58 9.75 -14.12 4.05
C HIS A 58 10.49 -13.75 2.76
N ILE A 59 10.13 -14.38 1.66
CA ILE A 59 10.59 -14.02 0.32
C ILE A 59 9.35 -13.88 -0.58
N CYS A 60 9.14 -12.71 -1.18
CA CYS A 60 8.04 -12.45 -2.10
C CYS A 60 6.66 -12.87 -1.51
N THR A 61 6.40 -12.46 -0.27
CA THR A 61 5.20 -12.87 0.48
C THR A 61 4.27 -11.68 0.70
N SER A 62 2.98 -11.91 0.72
CA SER A 62 1.98 -10.88 1.01
C SER A 62 1.03 -11.30 2.14
N ALA A 63 0.77 -10.35 3.08
CA ALA A 63 -0.25 -10.46 4.14
C ALA A 63 -0.25 -11.78 4.92
N SER A 64 0.91 -12.27 5.33
CA SER A 64 1.07 -13.56 6.04
C SER A 64 1.55 -13.34 7.49
N TRP A 65 0.72 -12.72 8.31
CA TRP A 65 1.03 -12.32 9.69
C TRP A 65 1.35 -13.49 10.61
N GLY A 66 2.42 -13.35 11.40
CA GLY A 66 2.87 -14.39 12.31
C GLY A 66 3.36 -15.66 11.62
N ALA A 67 3.66 -15.58 10.34
CA ALA A 67 4.23 -16.68 9.59
C ALA A 67 5.77 -16.61 9.56
N THR A 68 6.42 -17.76 9.40
CA THR A 68 7.89 -17.86 9.34
C THR A 68 8.33 -18.80 8.23
N PHE A 69 9.50 -18.55 7.63
CA PHE A 69 10.04 -19.36 6.54
C PHE A 69 9.05 -19.59 5.40
N THR A 70 8.41 -18.49 4.97
CA THR A 70 7.34 -18.53 3.97
C THR A 70 7.78 -17.79 2.71
N GLU A 71 7.69 -18.47 1.57
CA GLU A 71 8.11 -17.93 0.29
C GLU A 71 6.96 -17.97 -0.73
N TYR A 72 6.86 -16.94 -1.56
CA TYR A 72 5.86 -16.87 -2.65
C TYR A 72 4.43 -17.17 -2.19
N SER A 73 4.06 -16.74 -0.98
CA SER A 73 2.77 -17.05 -0.39
C SER A 73 1.95 -15.81 -0.07
N MET A 74 0.63 -15.95 -0.09
CA MET A 74 -0.31 -14.85 0.14
C MET A 74 -1.39 -15.27 1.13
N TYR A 75 -1.73 -14.37 2.08
CA TYR A 75 -2.76 -14.63 3.10
C TYR A 75 -2.58 -15.95 3.84
N SER A 76 -1.34 -16.25 4.26
CA SER A 76 -1.01 -17.50 4.96
C SER A 76 -0.62 -17.27 6.42
N PRO A 77 -1.52 -16.72 7.26
CA PRO A 77 -1.19 -16.32 8.63
C PRO A 77 -0.87 -17.52 9.53
N GLN A 78 0.07 -17.29 10.46
CA GLN A 78 0.50 -18.27 11.46
C GLN A 78 0.99 -19.59 10.85
N SER A 79 1.47 -19.55 9.61
CA SER A 79 2.01 -20.68 8.88
C SER A 79 3.53 -20.73 8.95
N SER A 80 4.11 -21.89 8.73
CA SER A 80 5.57 -22.02 8.69
C SER A 80 6.02 -22.99 7.62
N HIS A 81 7.17 -22.72 6.98
CA HIS A 81 7.69 -23.54 5.90
C HIS A 81 6.65 -23.74 4.79
N CYS A 82 6.19 -22.63 4.21
CA CYS A 82 5.20 -22.66 3.14
C CYS A 82 5.78 -22.03 1.87
N PHE A 83 5.52 -22.65 0.73
CA PHE A 83 5.96 -22.18 -0.58
C PHE A 83 4.80 -22.15 -1.57
N GLY A 84 4.55 -21.00 -2.19
CA GLY A 84 3.50 -20.83 -3.18
C GLY A 84 2.07 -21.05 -2.65
N CYS A 85 1.84 -20.83 -1.36
CA CYS A 85 0.54 -21.07 -0.72
C CYS A 85 -0.33 -19.79 -0.72
N ALA A 86 -1.65 -19.97 -0.82
CA ALA A 86 -2.60 -18.87 -0.75
C ALA A 86 -3.80 -19.23 0.13
N GLY A 87 -4.17 -18.31 1.06
CA GLY A 87 -5.32 -18.50 1.94
C GLY A 87 -5.16 -19.62 2.98
N LEU A 88 -3.93 -20.02 3.29
CA LEU A 88 -3.64 -21.15 4.19
C LEU A 88 -3.34 -20.66 5.61
N LYS A 89 -4.18 -21.02 6.57
CA LYS A 89 -3.99 -20.67 7.98
C LYS A 89 -3.35 -21.81 8.75
N LYS A 90 -2.28 -21.52 9.53
CA LYS A 90 -1.57 -22.48 10.38
C LYS A 90 -1.01 -23.69 9.62
N GLY A 91 -0.69 -23.52 8.34
CA GLY A 91 -0.04 -24.57 7.55
C GLY A 91 1.41 -24.79 7.96
N LYS A 92 1.88 -26.03 7.81
CA LYS A 92 3.28 -26.41 8.01
C LYS A 92 3.74 -27.31 6.89
N TYR A 93 4.94 -27.03 6.35
CA TYR A 93 5.54 -27.83 5.28
C TYR A 93 4.60 -27.98 4.07
N CYS A 94 4.06 -26.87 3.57
CA CYS A 94 3.11 -26.86 2.48
C CYS A 94 3.72 -26.26 1.19
N ILE A 95 3.43 -26.89 0.07
CA ILE A 95 3.70 -26.35 -1.27
C ILE A 95 2.38 -26.31 -2.03
N LEU A 96 2.00 -25.15 -2.59
CA LEU A 96 0.74 -24.94 -3.30
C LEU A 96 -0.48 -25.47 -2.51
N ASN A 97 -0.53 -25.14 -1.22
CA ASN A 97 -1.56 -25.55 -0.25
C ASN A 97 -1.61 -27.07 0.06
N LYS A 98 -0.71 -27.89 -0.48
CA LYS A 98 -0.61 -29.30 -0.15
C LYS A 98 0.48 -29.51 0.90
N GLN A 99 0.15 -30.25 1.96
CA GLN A 99 1.08 -30.58 3.03
C GLN A 99 1.94 -31.80 2.66
N TYR A 100 3.19 -31.76 3.07
CA TYR A 100 4.21 -32.79 2.87
C TYR A 100 4.90 -33.14 4.19
N SER A 101 5.67 -34.23 4.23
CA SER A 101 6.63 -34.40 5.32
C SER A 101 7.74 -33.35 5.24
N PRO A 102 8.42 -33.04 6.34
CA PRO A 102 9.54 -32.09 6.31
C PRO A 102 10.59 -32.40 5.24
N GLU A 103 10.96 -33.65 5.10
CA GLU A 103 11.97 -34.14 4.16
C GLU A 103 11.48 -33.99 2.71
N GLU A 104 10.24 -34.34 2.42
CA GLU A 104 9.65 -34.16 1.08
C GLU A 104 9.52 -32.70 0.73
N TYR A 105 9.10 -31.86 1.68
CA TYR A 105 9.00 -30.41 1.51
C TYR A 105 10.34 -29.81 1.09
N GLU A 106 11.39 -30.08 1.84
CA GLU A 106 12.73 -29.54 1.55
C GLU A 106 13.25 -30.00 0.18
N LYS A 107 13.05 -31.27 -0.15
CA LYS A 107 13.41 -31.83 -1.45
C LYS A 107 12.66 -31.12 -2.61
N LEU A 108 11.36 -31.03 -2.51
CA LEU A 108 10.52 -30.41 -3.56
C LEU A 108 10.78 -28.92 -3.66
N LYS A 109 10.82 -28.20 -2.55
CA LYS A 109 11.14 -26.78 -2.51
C LYS A 109 12.46 -26.48 -3.22
N ARG A 110 13.51 -27.28 -2.93
CA ARG A 110 14.81 -27.13 -3.57
C ARG A 110 14.73 -27.29 -5.10
N LEU A 111 13.96 -28.24 -5.60
CA LEU A 111 13.78 -28.44 -7.03
C LEU A 111 13.05 -27.25 -7.68
N VAL A 112 12.02 -26.74 -7.03
CA VAL A 112 11.30 -25.55 -7.52
C VAL A 112 12.22 -24.34 -7.55
N ILE A 113 12.98 -24.08 -6.49
CA ILE A 113 13.93 -22.97 -6.43
C ILE A 113 15.00 -23.09 -7.52
N LEU A 114 15.55 -24.27 -7.74
CA LEU A 114 16.51 -24.48 -8.84
C LEU A 114 15.88 -24.11 -10.18
N ARG A 115 14.67 -24.56 -10.46
CA ARG A 115 13.96 -24.21 -11.69
C ARG A 115 13.68 -22.72 -11.83
N MET A 116 13.32 -22.06 -10.71
CA MET A 116 13.10 -20.60 -10.71
C MET A 116 14.40 -19.83 -10.93
N LYS A 117 15.53 -20.33 -10.42
CA LYS A 117 16.85 -19.73 -10.67
C LYS A 117 17.26 -19.89 -12.14
N ASP A 118 17.04 -21.05 -12.73
CA ASP A 118 17.30 -21.30 -14.15
C ASP A 118 16.49 -20.35 -15.06
N ASN A 119 15.27 -20.03 -14.66
CA ASN A 119 14.39 -19.12 -15.40
C ASN A 119 14.59 -17.63 -15.04
N GLY A 120 15.45 -17.31 -14.05
CA GLY A 120 15.65 -15.94 -13.57
C GLY A 120 14.49 -15.35 -12.77
N THR A 121 13.57 -16.19 -12.25
CA THR A 121 12.37 -15.71 -11.53
C THR A 121 12.49 -15.81 -10.00
N TYR A 122 13.53 -16.43 -9.46
CA TYR A 122 13.73 -16.51 -8.03
C TYR A 122 14.18 -15.15 -7.48
N GLY A 123 13.45 -14.63 -6.50
CA GLY A 123 13.65 -13.29 -5.93
C GLY A 123 12.74 -12.23 -6.54
N GLU A 124 12.07 -12.52 -7.66
CA GLU A 124 11.11 -11.63 -8.27
C GLU A 124 9.72 -11.79 -7.62
N PHE A 125 9.03 -10.67 -7.40
CA PHE A 125 7.66 -10.69 -6.91
C PHE A 125 6.69 -11.23 -7.97
N PHE A 126 5.47 -11.51 -7.60
CA PHE A 126 4.44 -11.98 -8.51
C PHE A 126 4.22 -11.01 -9.69
N PRO A 127 4.06 -11.50 -10.92
CA PRO A 127 3.78 -10.65 -12.06
C PRO A 127 2.42 -9.96 -11.89
N ALA A 128 2.32 -8.70 -12.30
CA ALA A 128 1.10 -7.89 -12.19
C ALA A 128 -0.12 -8.55 -12.88
N SER A 129 0.14 -9.34 -13.91
CA SER A 129 -0.90 -10.06 -14.68
C SER A 129 -1.70 -11.09 -13.87
N ILE A 130 -1.20 -11.59 -12.73
CA ILE A 130 -1.99 -12.49 -11.87
C ILE A 130 -2.92 -11.75 -10.90
N SER A 131 -2.82 -10.42 -10.79
CA SER A 131 -3.73 -9.64 -9.96
C SER A 131 -5.18 -9.90 -10.35
N PRO A 132 -6.10 -10.12 -9.40
CA PRO A 132 -7.53 -10.22 -9.71
C PRO A 132 -8.17 -8.86 -10.01
N TYR A 133 -7.46 -7.75 -9.78
CA TYR A 133 -7.94 -6.37 -9.92
C TYR A 133 -7.21 -5.64 -11.04
N GLY A 134 -7.90 -4.68 -11.66
CA GLY A 134 -7.29 -3.71 -12.54
C GLY A 134 -6.44 -2.68 -11.76
N TYR A 135 -5.45 -2.09 -12.41
CA TYR A 135 -4.61 -1.04 -11.81
C TYR A 135 -5.45 0.11 -11.25
N ASN A 136 -6.46 0.54 -12.01
CA ASN A 136 -7.39 1.59 -11.63
C ASN A 136 -8.36 1.24 -10.50
N GLU A 137 -8.42 -0.02 -10.07
CA GLU A 137 -9.17 -0.46 -8.89
C GLU A 137 -8.30 -0.54 -7.63
N SER A 138 -7.00 -0.31 -7.75
CA SER A 138 -6.02 -0.46 -6.68
C SER A 138 -5.58 0.89 -6.10
N THR A 139 -5.00 0.86 -4.89
CA THR A 139 -4.37 2.04 -4.28
C THR A 139 -3.16 2.54 -5.08
N ALA A 140 -2.60 1.72 -5.97
CA ALA A 140 -1.53 2.14 -6.85
C ALA A 140 -1.98 3.29 -7.77
N GLN A 141 -3.20 3.25 -8.30
CA GLN A 141 -3.76 4.34 -9.10
C GLN A 141 -3.87 5.65 -8.31
N GLU A 142 -4.10 5.58 -7.01
CA GLU A 142 -4.16 6.78 -6.15
C GLU A 142 -2.78 7.37 -5.88
N GLN A 143 -1.78 6.50 -5.67
CA GLN A 143 -0.41 6.89 -5.31
C GLN A 143 0.43 7.25 -6.55
N PHE A 144 0.26 6.48 -7.61
CA PHE A 144 1.04 6.54 -8.85
C PHE A 144 0.10 6.47 -10.05
N PRO A 145 -0.68 7.52 -10.33
CA PRO A 145 -1.71 7.48 -11.37
C PRO A 145 -1.11 7.19 -12.76
N LEU A 146 -1.68 6.19 -13.42
CA LEU A 146 -1.35 5.84 -14.80
C LEU A 146 -2.58 6.00 -15.70
N GLU A 147 -2.34 6.43 -16.92
CA GLU A 147 -3.31 6.32 -17.99
C GLU A 147 -3.48 4.85 -18.42
N ARG A 148 -4.65 4.49 -18.91
CA ARG A 148 -5.02 3.12 -19.33
C ARG A 148 -3.94 2.47 -20.21
N ASP A 149 -3.57 3.14 -21.29
CA ASP A 149 -2.63 2.58 -22.26
C ASP A 149 -1.22 2.38 -21.68
N LYS A 150 -0.82 3.26 -20.78
CA LYS A 150 0.46 3.12 -20.05
C LYS A 150 0.43 1.96 -19.08
N ALA A 151 -0.69 1.74 -18.39
CA ALA A 151 -0.85 0.61 -17.48
C ALA A 151 -0.81 -0.72 -18.24
N LEU A 152 -1.52 -0.81 -19.35
CA LEU A 152 -1.51 -2.00 -20.22
C LEU A 152 -0.14 -2.28 -20.85
N ALA A 153 0.62 -1.24 -21.20
CA ALA A 153 1.96 -1.40 -21.77
C ALA A 153 2.99 -2.02 -20.81
N VAL A 154 2.72 -2.01 -19.51
CA VAL A 154 3.55 -2.63 -18.45
C VAL A 154 2.85 -3.81 -17.75
N ASP A 155 1.99 -4.51 -18.50
CA ASP A 155 1.29 -5.73 -18.10
C ASP A 155 0.33 -5.60 -16.89
N PHE A 156 -0.07 -4.39 -16.53
CA PHE A 156 -1.16 -4.22 -15.58
C PHE A 156 -2.51 -4.45 -16.26
N LYS A 157 -3.45 -5.06 -15.56
CA LYS A 157 -4.85 -5.11 -15.97
C LYS A 157 -5.51 -3.75 -15.77
N TRP A 158 -6.57 -3.52 -16.51
CA TRP A 158 -7.41 -2.33 -16.38
C TRP A 158 -8.88 -2.73 -16.37
N GLU A 159 -9.64 -2.18 -15.43
CA GLU A 159 -11.09 -2.41 -15.36
C GLU A 159 -11.80 -1.32 -16.17
N ASP A 160 -12.44 -1.72 -17.25
CA ASP A 160 -13.19 -0.83 -18.15
C ASP A 160 -14.67 -0.65 -17.73
N THR A 161 -15.16 -1.50 -16.82
CA THR A 161 -16.56 -1.48 -16.40
C THR A 161 -16.83 -0.35 -15.42
N GLU A 162 -17.63 0.61 -15.80
CA GLU A 162 -18.10 1.66 -14.92
C GLU A 162 -19.13 1.11 -13.93
N ARG A 163 -18.74 0.97 -12.66
CA ARG A 163 -19.61 0.44 -11.60
C ARG A 163 -20.34 1.59 -10.90
N GLY A 164 -21.64 1.55 -10.88
CA GLY A 164 -22.49 2.48 -10.13
C GLY A 164 -23.66 3.01 -10.90
N THR A 165 -24.53 3.71 -10.21
CA THR A 165 -25.66 4.47 -10.78
C THR A 165 -25.42 5.95 -10.59
N TYR A 166 -26.00 6.78 -11.44
CA TYR A 166 -25.72 8.21 -11.48
C TYR A 166 -26.98 9.07 -11.52
N GLY A 167 -26.92 10.25 -10.91
CA GLY A 167 -27.82 11.37 -11.16
C GLY A 167 -29.25 11.25 -10.63
N LYS A 168 -29.62 10.19 -9.90
CA LYS A 168 -30.98 10.03 -9.37
C LYS A 168 -30.97 9.55 -7.93
N GLU A 169 -31.76 10.19 -7.10
CA GLU A 169 -32.15 9.67 -5.80
C GLU A 169 -33.16 8.55 -5.99
N ASN A 170 -32.82 7.35 -5.60
CA ASN A 170 -33.70 6.20 -5.73
C ASN A 170 -34.02 5.61 -4.34
N GLY A 171 -34.75 6.33 -3.54
CA GLY A 171 -35.19 5.87 -2.22
C GLY A 171 -34.73 6.74 -1.05
N LYS A 172 -35.19 6.41 0.16
CA LYS A 172 -34.93 7.22 1.38
C LYS A 172 -33.47 7.21 1.85
N ASP A 173 -32.67 6.26 1.42
CA ASP A 173 -31.30 6.04 1.87
C ASP A 173 -30.26 6.16 0.74
N ILE A 174 -30.69 6.56 -0.47
CA ILE A 174 -29.84 6.74 -1.65
C ILE A 174 -29.76 8.23 -2.01
N PHE A 175 -28.55 8.73 -2.15
CA PHE A 175 -28.22 10.13 -2.41
C PHE A 175 -27.35 10.26 -3.64
N ALA A 176 -27.50 11.32 -4.40
CA ALA A 176 -26.58 11.68 -5.48
C ALA A 176 -25.39 12.48 -4.93
N CYS A 177 -24.19 12.19 -5.40
CA CYS A 177 -22.99 12.91 -5.01
C CYS A 177 -23.00 14.34 -5.57
N GLU A 178 -22.90 15.35 -4.71
CA GLU A 178 -22.95 16.77 -5.08
C GLU A 178 -21.61 17.33 -5.60
N ARG A 179 -20.58 16.49 -5.83
CA ARG A 179 -19.30 16.99 -6.33
C ARG A 179 -19.45 17.53 -7.76
N LYS A 180 -19.32 18.85 -7.89
CA LYS A 180 -19.45 19.58 -9.16
C LYS A 180 -18.14 19.83 -9.88
N SER A 181 -17.03 19.89 -9.15
CA SER A 181 -15.71 20.19 -9.71
C SER A 181 -14.90 18.91 -9.92
N PRO A 182 -14.12 18.82 -10.99
CA PRO A 182 -13.08 17.81 -11.09
C PRO A 182 -12.09 18.03 -9.95
N SER A 183 -11.80 17.03 -9.15
CA SER A 183 -10.72 17.08 -8.17
C SER A 183 -9.68 16.03 -8.54
N GLY A 184 -8.45 16.47 -8.64
CA GLY A 184 -7.19 15.77 -8.93
C GLY A 184 -7.26 14.31 -9.39
N ILE A 185 -7.60 13.41 -8.52
CA ILE A 185 -7.54 11.97 -8.78
C ILE A 185 -8.66 11.48 -9.73
N LEU A 186 -9.82 12.13 -9.77
CA LEU A 186 -11.00 11.65 -10.50
C LEU A 186 -11.43 12.52 -11.70
N GLY A 187 -10.74 13.62 -11.98
CA GLY A 187 -10.82 14.41 -13.22
C GLY A 187 -12.17 14.95 -13.70
N THR A 188 -13.30 14.38 -13.27
CA THR A 188 -14.66 14.72 -13.74
C THR A 188 -15.63 14.99 -12.59
N PRO A 189 -16.75 15.75 -12.80
CA PRO A 189 -17.86 15.80 -11.84
C PRO A 189 -18.38 14.40 -11.52
N CYS A 190 -18.70 14.11 -10.26
CA CYS A 190 -19.07 12.75 -9.89
C CYS A 190 -20.54 12.41 -10.20
N GLY A 191 -21.50 13.00 -9.56
CA GLY A 191 -22.92 12.64 -9.73
C GLY A 191 -23.30 11.19 -9.37
N ARG A 192 -22.35 10.35 -8.91
CA ARG A 192 -22.59 8.94 -8.56
C ARG A 192 -23.55 8.83 -7.38
N ASN A 193 -24.49 7.90 -7.48
CA ASN A 193 -25.35 7.57 -6.35
C ASN A 193 -24.61 6.80 -5.27
N TYR A 194 -24.89 7.08 -4.01
CA TYR A 194 -24.36 6.35 -2.86
C TYR A 194 -25.43 6.14 -1.81
N ARG A 195 -25.23 5.13 -0.99
CA ARG A 195 -26.15 4.76 0.07
C ARG A 195 -25.58 5.11 1.43
N ILE A 196 -26.44 5.65 2.31
CA ILE A 196 -26.16 5.79 3.73
C ILE A 196 -26.96 4.68 4.44
N ILE A 197 -26.25 3.68 4.96
CA ILE A 197 -26.90 2.57 5.67
C ILE A 197 -27.48 3.04 7.00
N PRO A 198 -28.54 2.39 7.56
CA PRO A 198 -29.20 2.84 8.79
C PRO A 198 -28.23 3.10 9.95
N ARG A 199 -27.26 2.21 10.16
CA ARG A 199 -26.26 2.37 11.23
C ARG A 199 -25.37 3.63 11.05
N GLU A 200 -25.03 3.97 9.81
CA GLU A 200 -24.29 5.19 9.49
C GLU A 200 -25.18 6.44 9.71
N PHE A 201 -26.44 6.35 9.33
CA PHE A 201 -27.42 7.41 9.56
C PHE A 201 -27.59 7.71 11.06
N ASP A 202 -27.78 6.67 11.89
CA ASP A 202 -27.88 6.80 13.34
C ASP A 202 -26.62 7.42 13.97
N PHE A 203 -25.45 7.13 13.41
CA PHE A 203 -24.19 7.73 13.85
C PHE A 203 -24.19 9.25 13.63
N TYR A 204 -24.60 9.73 12.44
CA TYR A 204 -24.68 11.16 12.15
C TYR A 204 -25.71 11.85 13.05
N GLN A 205 -26.84 11.22 13.30
CA GLN A 205 -27.86 11.77 14.19
C GLN A 205 -27.36 11.89 15.64
N ARG A 206 -26.74 10.85 16.17
CA ARG A 206 -26.21 10.88 17.56
C ARG A 206 -25.17 11.97 17.76
N LEU A 207 -24.37 12.26 16.76
CA LEU A 207 -23.36 13.31 16.82
C LEU A 207 -23.89 14.70 16.41
N SER A 208 -25.17 14.80 16.04
CA SER A 208 -25.80 16.04 15.54
C SER A 208 -25.02 16.68 14.39
N ILE A 209 -24.46 15.86 13.49
CA ILE A 209 -23.74 16.33 12.31
C ILE A 209 -24.58 16.08 11.05
N PRO A 210 -24.48 16.96 10.05
CA PRO A 210 -25.25 16.82 8.82
C PRO A 210 -24.78 15.58 8.02
N LEU A 211 -25.70 15.01 7.24
CA LEU A 211 -25.38 13.92 6.32
C LEU A 211 -24.37 14.38 5.27
N PRO A 212 -23.44 13.50 4.87
CA PRO A 212 -22.43 13.83 3.87
C PRO A 212 -23.07 14.06 2.50
N LYS A 213 -22.69 15.11 1.83
CA LYS A 213 -23.13 15.46 0.46
C LYS A 213 -22.33 14.80 -0.64
N LEU A 214 -21.21 14.19 -0.30
CA LEU A 214 -20.31 13.53 -1.22
C LEU A 214 -20.30 12.02 -0.98
N CYS A 215 -20.23 11.24 -2.05
CA CYS A 215 -20.06 9.79 -1.97
C CYS A 215 -18.75 9.40 -1.23
N PRO A 216 -18.63 8.18 -0.74
CA PRO A 216 -17.43 7.71 -0.02
C PRO A 216 -16.13 7.95 -0.80
N ASP A 217 -16.12 7.67 -2.11
CA ASP A 217 -14.95 7.83 -2.96
C ASP A 217 -14.53 9.29 -3.09
N CYS A 218 -15.47 10.21 -3.24
CA CYS A 218 -15.17 11.64 -3.28
C CYS A 218 -14.71 12.21 -1.94
N ARG A 219 -15.24 11.69 -0.83
CA ARG A 219 -14.75 12.03 0.52
C ARG A 219 -13.32 11.52 0.73
N HIS A 220 -13.04 10.31 0.26
CA HIS A 220 -11.70 9.72 0.29
C HIS A 220 -10.72 10.53 -0.56
N ALA A 221 -11.03 10.78 -1.82
CA ALA A 221 -10.20 11.57 -2.73
C ALA A 221 -9.87 12.96 -2.16
N ARG A 222 -10.85 13.63 -1.53
CA ARG A 222 -10.62 14.92 -0.87
C ARG A 222 -9.60 14.84 0.26
N ARG A 223 -9.69 13.82 1.11
CA ARG A 223 -8.71 13.60 2.18
C ARG A 223 -7.33 13.24 1.62
N PHE A 224 -7.32 12.42 0.59
CA PHE A 224 -6.09 11.98 -0.06
C PHE A 224 -5.34 13.16 -0.70
N THR A 225 -6.05 14.03 -1.41
CA THR A 225 -5.46 15.25 -2.01
C THR A 225 -4.88 16.18 -0.94
N ALA A 226 -5.51 16.28 0.24
CA ALA A 226 -5.00 17.09 1.35
C ALA A 226 -3.72 16.51 1.99
N ARG A 227 -3.48 15.22 1.86
CA ARG A 227 -2.28 14.56 2.40
C ARG A 227 -1.01 14.94 1.65
N GLY A 228 -1.11 15.30 0.39
CA GLY A 228 0.03 15.44 -0.52
C GLY A 228 0.50 14.11 -1.12
N PRO A 229 1.24 14.15 -2.23
CA PRO A 229 1.69 12.96 -2.93
C PRO A 229 2.89 12.30 -2.25
N ASN A 230 3.04 10.99 -2.43
CA ASN A 230 4.24 10.22 -2.06
C ASN A 230 5.35 10.41 -3.11
N LYS A 231 5.70 11.67 -3.36
CA LYS A 231 6.76 12.04 -4.29
C LYS A 231 7.56 13.17 -3.68
N LEU A 232 8.86 13.11 -3.81
CA LEU A 232 9.76 14.17 -3.40
C LEU A 232 10.24 14.98 -4.61
N TRP A 233 10.36 16.26 -4.41
CA TRP A 233 10.94 17.21 -5.34
C TRP A 233 12.10 17.92 -4.66
N LYS A 234 13.09 18.26 -5.43
CA LYS A 234 14.14 19.16 -5.01
C LYS A 234 13.66 20.61 -5.12
N ARG A 235 13.74 21.33 -4.03
CA ARG A 235 13.47 22.77 -3.94
C ARG A 235 14.54 23.44 -3.09
N ASN A 236 14.58 24.74 -3.10
CA ASN A 236 15.56 25.48 -2.31
C ASN A 236 14.93 26.12 -1.08
N CYS A 237 15.66 26.14 0.02
CA CYS A 237 15.30 26.90 1.21
C CYS A 237 15.18 28.41 0.86
N ALA A 238 14.08 29.01 1.31
CA ALA A 238 13.81 30.41 1.01
C ALA A 238 14.78 31.41 1.67
N ASN A 239 15.45 30.99 2.75
CA ASN A 239 16.40 31.83 3.47
C ASN A 239 17.85 31.60 3.01
N CYS A 240 18.39 30.41 3.12
CA CYS A 240 19.80 30.11 2.84
C CYS A 240 20.06 29.51 1.45
N ASN A 241 19.01 29.29 0.65
CA ASN A 241 19.08 28.69 -0.69
C ASN A 241 19.66 27.27 -0.75
N LYS A 242 19.78 26.58 0.39
CA LYS A 242 20.18 25.17 0.46
C LYS A 242 19.15 24.30 -0.26
N GLU A 243 19.61 23.35 -1.07
CA GLU A 243 18.72 22.34 -1.67
C GLU A 243 18.12 21.45 -0.58
N ILE A 244 16.80 21.28 -0.63
CA ILE A 244 16.01 20.45 0.27
C ILE A 244 15.09 19.52 -0.53
N GLU A 245 14.82 18.34 -0.02
CA GLU A 245 13.81 17.44 -0.56
C GLU A 245 12.50 17.60 0.18
N THR A 246 11.40 17.68 -0.58
CA THR A 246 10.07 17.96 -0.03
C THR A 246 8.98 17.34 -0.87
N ASN A 247 7.83 17.02 -0.27
CA ASN A 247 6.63 16.59 -0.98
C ASN A 247 5.78 17.77 -1.53
N TYR A 248 6.26 18.98 -1.43
CA TYR A 248 5.65 20.16 -2.06
C TYR A 248 6.22 20.34 -3.46
N SER A 249 5.38 20.14 -4.49
CA SER A 249 5.80 20.34 -5.88
C SER A 249 6.25 21.78 -6.15
N PRO A 250 7.09 22.01 -7.19
CA PRO A 250 7.54 23.37 -7.56
C PRO A 250 6.41 24.34 -7.88
N ASP A 251 5.25 23.82 -8.34
CA ASP A 251 4.07 24.64 -8.71
C ASP A 251 3.27 25.11 -7.49
N ARG A 252 3.59 24.61 -6.31
CA ARG A 252 2.88 25.00 -5.09
C ARG A 252 3.40 26.32 -4.54
N PRO A 253 2.51 27.18 -3.99
CA PRO A 253 2.85 28.51 -3.54
C PRO A 253 3.57 28.57 -2.19
N GLU A 254 3.66 27.46 -1.47
CA GLU A 254 4.23 27.42 -0.12
C GLU A 254 5.71 27.80 -0.13
N ILE A 255 6.09 28.63 0.83
CA ILE A 255 7.47 29.01 1.11
C ILE A 255 8.10 27.92 1.99
N LEU A 256 9.22 27.40 1.59
CA LEU A 256 9.90 26.30 2.26
C LEU A 256 11.21 26.74 2.89
N TYR A 257 11.49 26.21 4.07
CA TYR A 257 12.73 26.43 4.79
C TYR A 257 13.42 25.10 5.08
N CYS A 258 14.75 25.09 5.15
CA CYS A 258 15.46 23.96 5.73
C CYS A 258 15.19 23.90 7.24
N GLU A 259 15.47 22.78 7.87
CA GLU A 259 15.20 22.57 9.29
C GLU A 259 15.86 23.62 10.19
N GLU A 260 17.11 23.97 9.91
CA GLU A 260 17.87 25.00 10.66
C GLU A 260 17.19 26.38 10.56
N ASP A 261 16.87 26.82 9.35
CA ASP A 261 16.21 28.11 9.15
C ASP A 261 14.80 28.14 9.70
N TYR A 262 14.07 27.03 9.59
CA TYR A 262 12.74 26.93 10.18
C TYR A 262 12.79 27.04 11.70
N ASN A 263 13.69 26.30 12.34
CA ASN A 263 13.85 26.36 13.80
C ASN A 263 14.26 27.76 14.29
N ASN A 264 15.12 28.45 13.53
CA ASN A 264 15.51 29.84 13.84
C ASN A 264 14.35 30.85 13.68
N LEU A 265 13.37 30.55 12.83
CA LEU A 265 12.22 31.43 12.60
C LEU A 265 11.10 31.25 13.63
N VAL A 266 10.98 30.04 14.23
CA VAL A 266 9.88 29.71 15.14
C VAL A 266 10.33 29.67 16.62
N ALA A 267 11.64 29.77 16.88
CA ALA A 267 12.22 29.92 18.23
C ALA A 267 12.13 31.37 18.72
#